data_de939d73e61111c52aa75d767e0b31e5
#
_entry.id   de939d73e61111c52aa75d767e0b31e5
#
_cell.length_a   1.000
_cell.length_b   1.000
_cell.length_c   1.000
_cell.angle_alpha   90.00
_cell.angle_beta   90.00
_cell.angle_gamma   90.00
#
_symmetry.space_group_name_H-M   'P 1'
#
loop_
_entity.id
_entity.type
_entity.pdbx_description
1 polymer ?
#
loop_
_entity_poly.entity_id
_entity_poly.type
_entity_poly.pdbx_seq_one_letter_code
_entity_poly.pdbx_strand_id
1 'polypeptide(L)'
;MKEISSEVSTGAFNQDQISAELLNLLPFPLFLIDQENRFVWLNPAAENFFKSSTAYLAGHAVVEFIPSDSPFFNLLDRVRQAGRSVVERELGLISPKLGVRKGTIQMVPVPARSEINYPAQVLVSIQEQSLAEQLSTQNQFKGAALSMAKMTALLAHEIKNPLAGIKGAAQLLELD
;
A
#
# COMPACT_ATOMS: atom_id res chain seq x y z
N MET A 1 37.32 -35.14 41.40
CA MET A 1 36.41 -34.03 41.22
C MET A 1 36.64 -33.50 39.80
N LYS A 2 35.82 -33.95 38.83
CA LYS A 2 35.98 -33.61 37.42
C LYS A 2 35.02 -32.46 37.16
N GLU A 3 35.55 -31.30 36.83
CA GLU A 3 34.77 -30.17 36.31
C GLU A 3 34.26 -30.50 34.91
N ILE A 4 32.95 -30.51 34.77
CA ILE A 4 32.29 -30.58 33.50
C ILE A 4 32.07 -29.15 33.05
N SER A 5 33.01 -28.61 32.27
CA SER A 5 32.80 -27.37 31.52
C SER A 5 31.81 -27.67 30.40
N SER A 6 30.58 -27.29 30.58
CA SER A 6 29.59 -27.24 29.51
C SER A 6 29.88 -26.03 28.61
N GLU A 7 30.58 -26.27 27.51
CA GLU A 7 30.62 -25.33 26.40
C GLU A 7 29.22 -25.22 25.81
N VAL A 8 28.51 -24.19 26.21
CA VAL A 8 27.34 -23.73 25.46
C VAL A 8 27.88 -23.11 24.17
N SER A 9 27.90 -23.90 23.10
CA SER A 9 28.14 -23.41 21.75
C SER A 9 26.98 -22.45 21.41
N THR A 10 27.19 -21.17 21.68
CA THR A 10 26.35 -20.10 21.15
C THR A 10 26.66 -20.05 19.65
N GLY A 11 25.87 -20.76 18.84
CA GLY A 11 25.95 -20.67 17.40
C GLY A 11 25.84 -19.20 17.02
N ALA A 12 26.93 -18.61 16.55
CA ALA A 12 26.95 -17.27 16.02
C ALA A 12 26.00 -17.26 14.82
N PHE A 13 24.76 -16.85 15.05
CA PHE A 13 23.83 -16.59 13.97
C PHE A 13 24.46 -15.50 13.09
N ASN A 14 24.78 -15.87 11.86
CA ASN A 14 25.32 -14.93 10.90
C ASN A 14 24.23 -13.87 10.66
N GLN A 15 24.49 -12.62 11.00
CA GLN A 15 23.53 -11.53 10.97
C GLN A 15 22.90 -11.35 9.58
N ASP A 16 23.65 -11.67 8.53
CA ASP A 16 23.17 -11.63 7.14
C ASP A 16 22.14 -12.72 6.85
N GLN A 17 22.31 -13.94 7.40
CA GLN A 17 21.36 -15.04 7.26
C GLN A 17 20.05 -14.75 8.00
N ILE A 18 20.13 -14.23 9.22
CA ILE A 18 18.94 -13.82 9.99
C ILE A 18 18.14 -12.78 9.24
N SER A 19 18.83 -11.80 8.64
CA SER A 19 18.16 -10.71 7.90
C SER A 19 17.39 -11.25 6.69
N ALA A 20 17.99 -12.17 5.92
CA ALA A 20 17.32 -12.78 4.78
C ALA A 20 16.13 -13.66 5.20
N GLU A 21 16.29 -14.44 6.27
CA GLU A 21 15.20 -15.29 6.79
C GLU A 21 14.04 -14.46 7.30
N LEU A 22 14.29 -13.36 8.01
CA LEU A 22 13.22 -12.46 8.48
C LEU A 22 12.43 -11.83 7.33
N LEU A 23 13.10 -11.42 6.25
CA LEU A 23 12.41 -10.90 5.07
C LEU A 23 11.52 -11.95 4.40
N ASN A 24 11.91 -13.22 4.45
CA ASN A 24 11.13 -14.33 3.92
C ASN A 24 9.89 -14.67 4.77
N LEU A 25 9.89 -14.31 6.06
CA LEU A 25 8.74 -14.51 6.95
C LEU A 25 7.67 -13.41 6.83
N LEU A 26 7.95 -12.33 6.12
CA LEU A 26 6.97 -11.24 5.96
C LEU A 26 5.74 -11.73 5.17
N PRO A 27 4.53 -11.50 5.68
CA PRO A 27 3.30 -12.05 5.09
C PRO A 27 2.79 -11.27 3.88
N PHE A 28 3.51 -10.27 3.43
CA PHE A 28 3.17 -9.44 2.27
C PHE A 28 4.28 -9.51 1.21
N PRO A 29 3.92 -9.32 -0.07
CA PRO A 29 4.87 -9.27 -1.18
C PRO A 29 5.96 -8.23 -0.95
N LEU A 30 7.20 -8.67 -1.00
CA LEU A 30 8.39 -7.83 -0.93
C LEU A 30 9.36 -8.25 -2.04
N PHE A 31 9.81 -7.30 -2.84
CA PHE A 31 10.72 -7.58 -3.95
C PHE A 31 11.59 -6.38 -4.32
N LEU A 32 12.75 -6.67 -4.90
CA LEU A 32 13.70 -5.70 -5.42
C LEU A 32 13.64 -5.62 -6.94
N ILE A 33 13.71 -4.40 -7.46
CA ILE A 33 13.73 -4.10 -8.90
C ILE A 33 15.01 -3.34 -9.22
N ASP A 34 15.73 -3.74 -10.27
CA ASP A 34 16.89 -3.05 -10.80
C ASP A 34 16.53 -1.81 -11.64
N GLN A 35 17.56 -1.19 -12.24
CA GLN A 35 17.39 0.00 -13.09
C GLN A 35 16.66 -0.31 -14.41
N GLU A 36 16.75 -1.53 -14.90
CA GLU A 36 16.12 -2.05 -16.10
C GLU A 36 14.70 -2.58 -15.88
N ASN A 37 14.14 -2.35 -14.70
CA ASN A 37 12.82 -2.86 -14.27
C ASN A 37 12.73 -4.39 -14.27
N ARG A 38 13.79 -5.08 -13.84
CA ARG A 38 13.81 -6.53 -13.68
C ARG A 38 13.74 -6.89 -12.22
N PHE A 39 13.12 -8.01 -11.91
CA PHE A 39 13.15 -8.58 -10.57
C PHE A 39 14.55 -9.06 -10.22
N VAL A 40 15.08 -8.61 -9.09
CA VAL A 40 16.39 -9.03 -8.55
C VAL A 40 16.21 -10.05 -7.46
N TRP A 41 15.28 -9.81 -6.56
CA TRP A 41 14.98 -10.66 -5.42
C TRP A 41 13.51 -10.53 -5.04
N LEU A 42 12.94 -11.64 -4.52
CA LEU A 42 11.54 -11.71 -4.07
C LEU A 42 11.45 -12.60 -2.83
N ASN A 43 10.52 -12.26 -1.92
CA ASN A 43 10.17 -13.15 -0.82
C ASN A 43 9.06 -14.14 -1.22
N PRO A 44 8.79 -15.21 -0.42
CA PRO A 44 7.75 -16.20 -0.70
C PRO A 44 6.33 -15.60 -0.87
N ALA A 45 6.02 -14.51 -0.17
CA ALA A 45 4.74 -13.83 -0.34
C ALA A 45 4.61 -13.19 -1.74
N ALA A 46 5.71 -12.70 -2.32
CA ALA A 46 5.72 -12.20 -3.69
C ALA A 46 5.54 -13.32 -4.74
N GLU A 47 6.10 -14.52 -4.51
CA GLU A 47 5.82 -15.69 -5.36
C GLU A 47 4.33 -16.01 -5.41
N ASN A 48 3.68 -16.02 -4.25
CA ASN A 48 2.24 -16.23 -4.15
C ASN A 48 1.44 -15.12 -4.85
N PHE A 49 1.89 -13.87 -4.74
CA PHE A 49 1.26 -12.74 -5.39
C PHE A 49 1.35 -12.84 -6.91
N PHE A 50 2.54 -13.08 -7.46
CA PHE A 50 2.78 -13.19 -8.91
C PHE A 50 2.40 -14.55 -9.49
N LYS A 51 2.04 -15.54 -8.65
CA LYS A 51 1.73 -16.92 -9.07
C LYS A 51 2.89 -17.56 -9.86
N SER A 52 4.10 -17.26 -9.48
CA SER A 52 5.32 -17.71 -10.15
C SER A 52 6.47 -17.83 -9.14
N SER A 53 7.36 -18.78 -9.34
CA SER A 53 8.50 -19.00 -8.44
C SER A 53 9.55 -17.89 -8.57
N THR A 54 10.30 -17.64 -7.51
CA THR A 54 11.44 -16.71 -7.52
C THR A 54 12.45 -17.07 -8.61
N ALA A 55 12.72 -18.38 -8.81
CA ALA A 55 13.64 -18.86 -9.84
C ALA A 55 13.18 -18.47 -11.27
N TYR A 56 11.87 -18.37 -11.50
CA TYR A 56 11.32 -17.91 -12.77
C TYR A 56 11.29 -16.37 -12.85
N LEU A 57 10.90 -15.68 -11.78
CA LEU A 57 10.73 -14.24 -11.78
C LEU A 57 12.05 -13.48 -11.84
N ALA A 58 13.10 -13.99 -11.20
CA ALA A 58 14.40 -13.32 -11.16
C ALA A 58 14.96 -13.08 -12.58
N GLY A 59 15.33 -11.85 -12.86
CA GLY A 59 15.81 -11.40 -14.18
C GLY A 59 14.71 -11.09 -15.19
N HIS A 60 13.44 -11.49 -14.96
CA HIS A 60 12.33 -11.13 -15.84
C HIS A 60 11.90 -9.67 -15.62
N ALA A 61 11.41 -9.05 -16.69
CA ALA A 61 10.95 -7.68 -16.63
C ALA A 61 9.59 -7.60 -15.91
N VAL A 62 9.43 -6.62 -15.01
CA VAL A 62 8.19 -6.40 -14.26
C VAL A 62 6.99 -6.18 -15.18
N VAL A 63 7.21 -5.60 -16.37
CA VAL A 63 6.16 -5.34 -17.38
C VAL A 63 5.51 -6.62 -17.93
N GLU A 64 6.14 -7.77 -17.78
CA GLU A 64 5.55 -9.07 -18.16
C GLU A 64 4.42 -9.50 -17.20
N PHE A 65 4.39 -8.92 -16.01
CA PHE A 65 3.44 -9.24 -14.93
C PHE A 65 2.51 -8.08 -14.60
N ILE A 66 2.99 -6.85 -14.70
CA ILE A 66 2.24 -5.62 -14.45
C ILE A 66 2.23 -4.83 -15.76
N PRO A 67 1.06 -4.50 -16.34
CA PRO A 67 0.96 -3.76 -17.60
C PRO A 67 1.71 -2.43 -17.57
N SER A 68 2.30 -2.05 -18.69
CA SER A 68 3.12 -0.82 -18.82
C SER A 68 2.35 0.47 -18.56
N ASP A 69 1.04 0.47 -18.74
CA ASP A 69 0.12 1.58 -18.46
C ASP A 69 -0.32 1.65 -16.99
N SER A 70 0.15 0.70 -16.16
CA SER A 70 -0.16 0.69 -14.73
C SER A 70 0.46 1.91 -14.02
N PRO A 71 -0.27 2.54 -13.09
CA PRO A 71 0.27 3.59 -12.21
C PRO A 71 1.53 3.18 -11.44
N PHE A 72 1.78 1.88 -11.35
CA PHE A 72 2.98 1.31 -10.73
C PHE A 72 4.27 1.90 -11.31
N PHE A 73 4.38 2.01 -12.63
CA PHE A 73 5.59 2.52 -13.28
C PHE A 73 5.80 4.01 -13.05
N ASN A 74 4.72 4.80 -13.05
CA ASN A 74 4.79 6.22 -12.69
C ASN A 74 5.30 6.41 -11.25
N LEU A 75 4.89 5.52 -10.34
CA LEU A 75 5.34 5.54 -8.96
C LEU A 75 6.83 5.19 -8.86
N LEU A 76 7.27 4.18 -9.62
CA LEU A 76 8.66 3.74 -9.69
C LEU A 76 9.59 4.87 -10.19
N ASP A 77 9.17 5.57 -11.24
CA ASP A 77 9.93 6.72 -11.78
C ASP A 77 10.00 7.87 -10.77
N ARG A 78 8.91 8.17 -10.08
CA ARG A 78 8.90 9.18 -9.00
C ARG A 78 9.88 8.86 -7.88
N VAL A 79 9.96 7.60 -7.46
CA VAL A 79 10.90 7.16 -6.41
C VAL A 79 12.34 7.34 -6.86
N ARG A 80 12.66 6.97 -8.09
CA ARG A 80 14.00 7.10 -8.65
C ARG A 80 14.43 8.56 -8.79
N GLN A 81 13.55 9.41 -9.32
CA GLN A 81 13.82 10.84 -9.49
C GLN A 81 13.93 11.58 -8.17
N ALA A 82 13.04 11.26 -7.22
CA ALA A 82 13.01 11.94 -5.93
C ALA A 82 14.08 11.45 -4.95
N GLY A 83 14.65 10.24 -5.15
CA GLY A 83 15.60 9.62 -4.23
C GLY A 83 15.05 9.37 -2.82
N ARG A 84 13.74 9.30 -2.66
CA ARG A 84 13.04 9.12 -1.38
C ARG A 84 11.91 8.12 -1.51
N SER A 85 11.54 7.51 -0.39
CA SER A 85 10.42 6.57 -0.34
C SER A 85 9.09 7.24 -0.67
N VAL A 86 8.23 6.50 -1.36
CA VAL A 86 6.86 6.91 -1.73
C VAL A 86 5.91 5.82 -1.29
N VAL A 87 4.76 6.23 -0.76
CA VAL A 87 3.65 5.35 -0.38
C VAL A 87 2.43 5.79 -1.17
N GLU A 88 1.81 4.85 -1.90
CA GLU A 88 0.56 5.07 -2.60
C GLU A 88 -0.49 4.11 -2.04
N ARG A 89 -1.62 4.68 -1.59
CA ARG A 89 -2.72 3.91 -1.03
C ARG A 89 -3.75 3.63 -2.10
N GLU A 90 -4.42 2.49 -1.97
CA GLU A 90 -5.50 2.07 -2.87
C GLU A 90 -5.08 1.97 -4.35
N LEU A 91 -3.79 1.71 -4.60
CA LEU A 91 -3.33 1.48 -5.95
C LEU A 91 -3.97 0.20 -6.51
N GLY A 92 -4.66 0.35 -7.64
CA GLY A 92 -5.19 -0.78 -8.39
C GLY A 92 -4.11 -1.37 -9.30
N LEU A 93 -3.69 -2.60 -9.01
CA LEU A 93 -2.90 -3.40 -9.94
C LEU A 93 -3.85 -4.29 -10.71
N ILE A 94 -3.97 -4.07 -12.02
CA ILE A 94 -4.80 -4.86 -12.91
C ILE A 94 -3.88 -5.55 -13.90
N SER A 95 -3.91 -6.87 -13.91
CA SER A 95 -3.09 -7.66 -14.82
C SER A 95 -3.86 -8.92 -15.25
N PRO A 96 -3.70 -9.38 -16.48
CA PRO A 96 -4.26 -10.66 -16.93
C PRO A 96 -3.86 -11.85 -16.06
N LYS A 97 -2.66 -11.83 -15.49
CA LYS A 97 -2.13 -12.88 -14.61
C LYS A 97 -2.56 -12.71 -13.15
N LEU A 98 -2.68 -11.47 -12.66
CA LEU A 98 -2.95 -11.15 -11.25
C LEU A 98 -4.44 -10.91 -10.96
N GLY A 99 -5.24 -10.65 -12.00
CA GLY A 99 -6.59 -10.10 -11.82
C GLY A 99 -6.54 -8.67 -11.29
N VAL A 100 -7.60 -8.27 -10.58
CA VAL A 100 -7.68 -6.94 -9.94
C VAL A 100 -7.22 -7.07 -8.51
N ARG A 101 -6.12 -6.39 -8.16
CA ARG A 101 -5.57 -6.31 -6.81
C ARG A 101 -5.55 -4.85 -6.38
N LYS A 102 -6.08 -4.57 -5.21
CA LYS A 102 -6.02 -3.23 -4.59
C LYS A 102 -5.21 -3.34 -3.32
N GLY A 103 -4.34 -2.37 -3.12
CA GLY A 103 -3.51 -2.36 -1.92
C GLY A 103 -2.70 -1.09 -1.77
N THR A 104 -2.01 -1.00 -0.65
CA THR A 104 -1.01 0.03 -0.41
C THR A 104 0.32 -0.45 -0.95
N ILE A 105 0.92 0.33 -1.85
CA ILE A 105 2.26 0.08 -2.37
C ILE A 105 3.21 1.07 -1.74
N GLN A 106 4.29 0.55 -1.18
CA GLN A 106 5.42 1.35 -0.71
C GLN A 106 6.64 1.01 -1.54
N MET A 107 7.32 2.03 -2.02
CA MET A 107 8.57 1.92 -2.76
C MET A 107 9.66 2.70 -2.05
N VAL A 108 10.82 2.08 -1.85
CA VAL A 108 11.97 2.64 -1.14
C VAL A 108 13.19 2.54 -2.05
N PRO A 109 13.87 3.67 -2.36
CA PRO A 109 15.09 3.61 -3.14
C PRO A 109 16.21 2.98 -2.30
N VAL A 110 16.90 2.02 -2.88
CA VAL A 110 18.09 1.41 -2.33
C VAL A 110 19.29 1.97 -3.11
N PRO A 111 20.12 2.83 -2.49
CA PRO A 111 21.20 3.49 -3.21
C PRO A 111 22.28 2.48 -3.64
N ALA A 112 22.95 2.80 -4.73
CA ALA A 112 24.13 2.07 -5.14
C ALA A 112 25.23 2.15 -4.07
N ARG A 113 25.98 1.07 -3.90
CA ARG A 113 27.14 1.00 -3.01
C ARG A 113 28.37 0.60 -3.82
N SER A 114 29.19 1.57 -4.17
CA SER A 114 30.39 1.36 -5.00
C SER A 114 31.39 0.41 -4.34
N GLU A 115 31.50 0.43 -3.01
CA GLU A 115 32.43 -0.40 -2.23
C GLU A 115 32.21 -1.91 -2.43
N ILE A 116 30.97 -2.31 -2.71
CA ILE A 116 30.56 -3.73 -2.90
C ILE A 116 29.98 -3.98 -4.29
N ASN A 117 30.16 -3.03 -5.23
CA ASN A 117 29.59 -3.09 -6.59
C ASN A 117 28.08 -3.39 -6.61
N TYR A 118 27.34 -2.79 -5.68
CA TYR A 118 25.89 -2.98 -5.55
C TYR A 118 25.17 -1.88 -6.34
N PRO A 119 24.42 -2.21 -7.39
CA PRO A 119 23.70 -1.24 -8.21
C PRO A 119 22.52 -0.62 -7.45
N ALA A 120 22.10 0.56 -7.88
CA ALA A 120 20.89 1.18 -7.36
C ALA A 120 19.66 0.33 -7.70
N GLN A 121 18.78 0.14 -6.73
CA GLN A 121 17.58 -0.68 -6.83
C GLN A 121 16.39 0.02 -6.18
N VAL A 122 15.20 -0.53 -6.34
CA VAL A 122 14.00 -0.09 -5.62
C VAL A 122 13.39 -1.29 -4.90
N LEU A 123 13.27 -1.18 -3.58
CA LEU A 123 12.53 -2.14 -2.78
C LEU A 123 11.05 -1.79 -2.84
N VAL A 124 10.23 -2.76 -3.20
CA VAL A 124 8.78 -2.62 -3.31
C VAL A 124 8.11 -3.55 -2.32
N SER A 125 7.16 -3.01 -1.55
CA SER A 125 6.24 -3.80 -0.74
C SER A 125 4.80 -3.54 -1.15
N ILE A 126 3.97 -4.59 -1.16
CA ILE A 126 2.55 -4.51 -1.50
C ILE A 126 1.75 -5.07 -0.32
N GLN A 127 0.90 -4.25 0.29
CA GLN A 127 -0.03 -4.68 1.32
C GLN A 127 -1.43 -4.71 0.72
N GLU A 128 -1.91 -5.90 0.38
CA GLU A 128 -3.27 -6.07 -0.14
C GLU A 128 -4.30 -5.68 0.92
N GLN A 129 -5.32 -4.93 0.51
CA GLN A 129 -6.45 -4.65 1.39
C GLN A 129 -7.29 -5.91 1.55
N SER A 130 -7.53 -6.33 2.77
CA SER A 130 -8.43 -7.43 3.05
C SER A 130 -9.89 -7.03 2.70
N LEU A 131 -10.72 -8.02 2.35
CA LEU A 131 -12.15 -7.79 2.14
C LEU A 131 -12.82 -7.13 3.36
N ALA A 132 -12.37 -7.45 4.57
CA ALA A 132 -12.87 -6.85 5.81
C ALA A 132 -12.53 -5.35 5.90
N GLU A 133 -11.32 -4.94 5.51
CA GLU A 133 -10.92 -3.53 5.45
C GLU A 133 -11.67 -2.77 4.36
N GLN A 134 -11.88 -3.38 3.19
CA GLN A 134 -12.67 -2.79 2.11
C GLN A 134 -14.12 -2.55 2.54
N LEU A 135 -14.75 -3.52 3.21
CA LEU A 135 -16.10 -3.41 3.75
C LEU A 135 -16.21 -2.36 4.87
N SER A 136 -15.20 -2.29 5.75
CA SER A 136 -15.14 -1.31 6.84
C SER A 136 -15.02 0.11 6.30
N THR A 137 -14.16 0.35 5.33
CA THR A 137 -13.98 1.65 4.68
C THR A 137 -15.26 2.06 3.95
N GLN A 138 -15.90 1.14 3.22
CA GLN A 138 -17.16 1.41 2.53
C GLN A 138 -18.30 1.74 3.49
N ASN A 139 -18.35 1.07 4.65
CA ASN A 139 -19.35 1.35 5.69
C ASN A 139 -19.11 2.71 6.38
N GLN A 140 -17.87 3.11 6.57
CA GLN A 140 -17.53 4.44 7.10
C GLN A 140 -17.99 5.55 6.15
N PHE A 141 -17.76 5.42 4.84
CA PHE A 141 -18.22 6.38 3.84
C PHE A 141 -19.74 6.44 3.76
N LYS A 142 -20.44 5.31 3.82
CA LYS A 142 -21.90 5.27 3.86
C LYS A 142 -22.45 5.92 5.13
N GLY A 143 -21.83 5.67 6.27
CA GLY A 143 -22.20 6.28 7.56
C GLY A 143 -22.00 7.80 7.56
N ALA A 144 -20.89 8.29 7.01
CA ALA A 144 -20.61 9.72 6.88
C ALA A 144 -21.58 10.41 5.92
N ALA A 145 -21.87 9.81 4.76
CA ALA A 145 -22.85 10.34 3.80
C ALA A 145 -24.24 10.40 4.38
N LEU A 146 -24.68 9.38 5.13
CA LEU A 146 -25.98 9.36 5.81
C LEU A 146 -26.05 10.42 6.92
N SER A 147 -24.97 10.62 7.67
CA SER A 147 -24.89 11.67 8.70
C SER A 147 -24.95 13.06 8.08
N MET A 148 -24.24 13.30 6.98
CA MET A 148 -24.32 14.57 6.23
C MET A 148 -25.72 14.82 5.68
N ALA A 149 -26.37 13.82 5.10
CA ALA A 149 -27.75 13.96 4.61
C ALA A 149 -28.73 14.28 5.74
N LYS A 150 -28.59 13.67 6.91
CA LYS A 150 -29.40 13.97 8.10
C LYS A 150 -29.15 15.39 8.61
N MET A 151 -27.90 15.84 8.69
CA MET A 151 -27.57 17.21 9.07
C MET A 151 -28.14 18.25 8.10
N THR A 152 -28.03 17.99 6.79
CA THR A 152 -28.59 18.88 5.76
C THR A 152 -30.11 18.99 5.87
N ALA A 153 -30.80 17.88 6.14
CA ALA A 153 -32.24 17.86 6.35
C ALA A 153 -32.66 18.64 7.60
N LEU A 154 -31.93 18.51 8.71
CA LEU A 154 -32.16 19.27 9.95
C LEU A 154 -31.95 20.77 9.74
N LEU A 155 -30.84 21.17 9.11
CA LEU A 155 -30.56 22.57 8.78
C LEU A 155 -31.64 23.17 7.86
N ALA A 156 -32.09 22.42 6.86
CA ALA A 156 -33.17 22.87 5.97
C ALA A 156 -34.49 23.12 6.75
N HIS A 157 -34.78 22.29 7.74
CA HIS A 157 -35.96 22.45 8.61
C HIS A 157 -35.80 23.66 9.55
N GLU A 158 -34.63 23.86 10.14
CA GLU A 158 -34.38 24.97 11.05
C GLU A 158 -34.32 26.32 10.34
N ILE A 159 -33.89 26.38 9.06
CA ILE A 159 -33.92 27.59 8.27
C ILE A 159 -35.33 27.90 7.77
N LYS A 160 -36.11 26.88 7.43
CA LYS A 160 -37.48 27.07 6.94
C LYS A 160 -38.44 27.68 8.00
N ASN A 161 -38.23 27.34 9.26
CA ASN A 161 -39.08 27.79 10.37
C ASN A 161 -39.02 29.32 10.58
N PRO A 162 -37.86 29.97 10.70
CA PRO A 162 -37.81 31.44 10.85
C PRO A 162 -38.25 32.17 9.58
N LEU A 163 -37.97 31.62 8.38
CA LEU A 163 -38.45 32.20 7.12
C LEU A 163 -39.98 32.18 6.99
N ALA A 164 -40.63 31.11 7.47
CA ALA A 164 -42.09 31.04 7.53
C ALA A 164 -42.67 32.09 8.49
N GLY A 165 -42.03 32.34 9.63
CA GLY A 165 -42.40 33.39 10.58
C GLY A 165 -42.26 34.78 9.98
N ILE A 166 -41.16 35.05 9.31
CA ILE A 166 -40.93 36.37 8.64
C ILE A 166 -41.96 36.60 7.53
N LYS A 167 -42.25 35.55 6.73
CA LYS A 167 -43.25 35.63 5.67
C LYS A 167 -44.66 35.90 6.23
N GLY A 168 -45.00 35.22 7.36
CA GLY A 168 -46.29 35.46 8.04
C GLY A 168 -46.41 36.87 8.59
N ALA A 169 -45.35 37.42 9.19
CA ALA A 169 -45.33 38.81 9.69
C ALA A 169 -45.42 39.84 8.56
N ALA A 170 -44.76 39.62 7.42
CA ALA A 170 -44.85 40.50 6.25
C ALA A 170 -46.24 40.51 5.67
N GLN A 171 -46.93 39.38 5.59
CA GLN A 171 -48.32 39.31 5.10
C GLN A 171 -49.33 40.01 6.00
N LEU A 172 -49.08 40.09 7.32
CA LEU A 172 -49.94 40.84 8.23
C LEU A 172 -49.77 42.37 8.05
N LEU A 173 -48.58 42.84 7.67
CA LEU A 173 -48.32 44.25 7.42
C LEU A 173 -48.84 44.74 6.06
N GLU A 174 -49.16 43.86 5.12
CA GLU A 174 -49.79 44.20 3.84
C GLU A 174 -51.32 44.31 3.91
N LEU A 175 -51.93 43.98 5.04
CA LEU A 175 -53.40 43.96 5.24
C LEU A 175 -53.91 45.21 6.00
N ASP A 176 -53.05 46.13 6.41
CA ASP A 176 -53.36 47.45 6.97
C ASP A 176 -53.17 48.55 5.90
#